data_e2b60aa74b6d58bf36e465b07bc51107
#
_entry.id   e2b60aa74b6d58bf36e465b07bc51107
#
_cell.length_a   1.000
_cell.length_b   1.000
_cell.length_c   1.000
_cell.angle_alpha   90.00
_cell.angle_beta   90.00
_cell.angle_gamma   90.00
#
_symmetry.space_group_name_H-M   'P 1'
#
loop_
_entity.id
_entity.type
_entity.pdbx_description
1 polymer ?
#
loop_
_entity_poly.entity_id
_entity_poly.type
_entity_poly.pdbx_seq_one_letter_code
_entity_poly.pdbx_strand_id
1 'polypeptide(L)'
;MSAEKITQSKDGLNVPNEPIIPFIIGDGIGPDIWKAASRVIDAAVEKAYNGEKRIEWKEVLAGQKAYDETGEWLPQETLETIKEYLIAVKGPLTTPIGGGIRSLNVALRQELDLFTCLRPVRWFKGVPSPVKRPEDVDMVIFRENTEDIYAGIEFKQGTSEVKKVIDFLQNEMGATNIRFPETSGIGIKPVSKEGTERLVRAAIQYALDNNRKSVTLVHKGNIMKFTEGSFKQWGYDLAHNEFGDKVFTWQQYDEIVEQKGKDAANEAQSK
;
A
#
# COMPACT_ATOMS: atom_id res chain seq x y z
N MET A 1 -4.72 -24.58 26.08
CA MET A 1 -5.16 -23.16 26.07
C MET A 1 -6.04 -23.01 24.83
N SER A 2 -7.09 -22.21 24.87
CA SER A 2 -7.94 -21.98 23.70
C SER A 2 -7.30 -20.93 22.80
N ALA A 3 -7.38 -21.11 21.49
CA ALA A 3 -6.93 -20.11 20.54
C ALA A 3 -7.78 -18.83 20.65
N GLU A 4 -7.16 -17.66 20.53
CA GLU A 4 -7.77 -16.36 20.76
C GLU A 4 -7.46 -15.37 19.63
N LYS A 5 -8.30 -14.35 19.49
CA LYS A 5 -8.07 -13.28 18.52
C LYS A 5 -6.92 -12.37 18.97
N ILE A 6 -6.16 -11.85 18.00
CA ILE A 6 -5.27 -10.72 18.21
C ILE A 6 -6.15 -9.49 18.49
N THR A 7 -5.79 -8.70 19.48
CA THR A 7 -6.50 -7.47 19.84
C THR A 7 -5.57 -6.26 19.82
N GLN A 8 -6.15 -5.08 19.66
CA GLN A 8 -5.39 -3.83 19.67
C GLN A 8 -5.67 -3.05 20.96
N SER A 9 -4.60 -2.57 21.59
CA SER A 9 -4.64 -1.64 22.72
C SER A 9 -3.97 -0.32 22.36
N LYS A 10 -3.89 0.61 23.31
CA LYS A 10 -3.17 1.88 23.15
C LYS A 10 -1.65 1.67 22.97
N ASP A 11 -1.14 0.57 23.51
CA ASP A 11 0.30 0.24 23.52
C ASP A 11 0.70 -0.64 22.31
N GLY A 12 -0.25 -0.97 21.42
CA GLY A 12 -0.02 -1.80 20.24
C GLY A 12 -0.89 -3.07 20.21
N LEU A 13 -0.43 -4.06 19.45
CA LEU A 13 -1.12 -5.34 19.30
C LEU A 13 -0.84 -6.27 20.49
N ASN A 14 -1.90 -6.84 21.07
CA ASN A 14 -1.82 -7.96 22.01
C ASN A 14 -1.94 -9.27 21.24
N VAL A 15 -0.83 -10.00 21.17
CA VAL A 15 -0.74 -11.27 20.43
C VAL A 15 -0.75 -12.43 21.44
N PRO A 16 -1.81 -13.25 21.50
CA PRO A 16 -1.85 -14.41 22.40
C PRO A 16 -0.85 -15.48 21.97
N ASN A 17 -0.64 -16.49 22.82
CA ASN A 17 0.26 -17.60 22.50
C ASN A 17 -0.28 -18.50 21.37
N GLU A 18 -1.58 -18.54 21.21
CA GLU A 18 -2.30 -19.27 20.15
C GLU A 18 -3.22 -18.30 19.37
N PRO A 19 -2.65 -17.39 18.54
CA PRO A 19 -3.45 -16.43 17.79
C PRO A 19 -4.22 -17.13 16.67
N ILE A 20 -5.50 -16.75 16.50
CA ILE A 20 -6.28 -17.15 15.33
C ILE A 20 -5.98 -16.16 14.21
N ILE A 21 -5.48 -16.65 13.07
CA ILE A 21 -5.17 -15.83 11.89
C ILE A 21 -6.02 -16.31 10.71
N PRO A 22 -6.96 -15.49 10.21
CA PRO A 22 -7.68 -15.76 8.98
C PRO A 22 -6.73 -15.88 7.78
N PHE A 23 -7.07 -16.78 6.84
CA PHE A 23 -6.36 -16.85 5.58
C PHE A 23 -7.30 -17.07 4.39
N ILE A 24 -6.93 -16.50 3.25
CA ILE A 24 -7.54 -16.77 1.94
C ILE A 24 -6.55 -17.61 1.16
N ILE A 25 -6.95 -18.83 0.81
CA ILE A 25 -6.08 -19.75 0.06
C ILE A 25 -5.70 -19.22 -1.32
N GLY A 26 -6.63 -18.50 -1.97
CA GLY A 26 -6.44 -17.89 -3.27
C GLY A 26 -6.72 -18.80 -4.46
N ASP A 27 -6.55 -18.22 -5.65
CA ASP A 27 -6.83 -18.86 -6.94
C ASP A 27 -5.54 -19.38 -7.60
N GLY A 28 -5.68 -20.21 -8.63
CA GLY A 28 -4.58 -20.69 -9.45
C GLY A 28 -3.51 -21.42 -8.63
N ILE A 29 -2.33 -20.81 -8.50
CA ILE A 29 -1.21 -21.36 -7.70
C ILE A 29 -1.38 -21.16 -6.18
N GLY A 30 -2.46 -20.52 -5.75
CA GLY A 30 -2.72 -20.21 -4.34
C GLY A 30 -2.66 -21.44 -3.42
N PRO A 31 -3.38 -22.54 -3.72
CA PRO A 31 -3.36 -23.76 -2.91
C PRO A 31 -1.95 -24.36 -2.74
N ASP A 32 -1.13 -24.36 -3.80
CA ASP A 32 0.24 -24.87 -3.74
C ASP A 32 1.14 -24.00 -2.88
N ILE A 33 1.03 -22.67 -3.04
CA ILE A 33 1.76 -21.70 -2.22
C ILE A 33 1.34 -21.84 -0.75
N TRP A 34 0.03 -21.91 -0.48
CA TRP A 34 -0.47 -22.00 0.88
C TRP A 34 0.00 -23.26 1.58
N LYS A 35 -0.09 -24.41 0.89
CA LYS A 35 0.39 -25.70 1.40
C LYS A 35 1.88 -25.66 1.79
N ALA A 36 2.69 -24.97 1.05
CA ALA A 36 4.11 -24.80 1.36
C ALA A 36 4.33 -23.76 2.47
N ALA A 37 3.68 -22.58 2.36
CA ALA A 37 3.87 -21.46 3.26
C ALA A 37 3.40 -21.77 4.70
N SER A 38 2.23 -22.38 4.88
CA SER A 38 1.72 -22.73 6.20
C SER A 38 2.69 -23.64 6.95
N ARG A 39 3.21 -24.67 6.30
CA ARG A 39 4.21 -25.57 6.89
C ARG A 39 5.50 -24.86 7.31
N VAL A 40 5.97 -23.93 6.50
CA VAL A 40 7.18 -23.17 6.81
C VAL A 40 6.92 -22.22 7.99
N ILE A 41 5.78 -21.55 8.00
CA ILE A 41 5.39 -20.63 9.08
C ILE A 41 5.24 -21.40 10.39
N ASP A 42 4.51 -22.52 10.38
CA ASP A 42 4.28 -23.34 11.58
C ASP A 42 5.61 -23.86 12.15
N ALA A 43 6.49 -24.40 11.31
CA ALA A 43 7.81 -24.86 11.72
C ALA A 43 8.70 -23.72 12.26
N ALA A 44 8.60 -22.52 11.68
CA ALA A 44 9.33 -21.35 12.15
C ALA A 44 8.83 -20.89 13.53
N VAL A 45 7.51 -20.88 13.75
CA VAL A 45 6.90 -20.53 15.04
C VAL A 45 7.28 -21.57 16.10
N GLU A 46 7.14 -22.87 15.80
CA GLU A 46 7.55 -23.93 16.69
C GLU A 46 9.02 -23.80 17.12
N LYS A 47 9.90 -23.57 16.15
CA LYS A 47 11.34 -23.41 16.42
C LYS A 47 11.64 -22.14 17.22
N ALA A 48 11.01 -21.01 16.91
CA ALA A 48 11.28 -19.74 17.56
C ALA A 48 10.81 -19.70 19.00
N TYR A 49 9.76 -20.44 19.32
CA TYR A 49 9.11 -20.44 20.64
C TYR A 49 9.17 -21.79 21.37
N ASN A 50 10.00 -22.73 20.89
CA ASN A 50 10.18 -24.07 21.47
C ASN A 50 8.85 -24.83 21.71
N GLY A 51 7.89 -24.66 20.79
CA GLY A 51 6.56 -25.29 20.89
C GLY A 51 5.58 -24.65 21.87
N GLU A 52 5.98 -23.53 22.54
CA GLU A 52 5.09 -22.82 23.47
C GLU A 52 4.00 -21.99 22.77
N LYS A 53 4.19 -21.71 21.49
CA LYS A 53 3.24 -20.94 20.66
C LYS A 53 2.93 -21.65 19.38
N ARG A 54 1.71 -21.44 18.90
CA ARG A 54 1.26 -21.94 17.58
C ARG A 54 0.25 -20.98 16.99
N ILE A 55 0.05 -21.05 15.68
CA ILE A 55 -1.00 -20.30 14.99
C ILE A 55 -2.17 -21.22 14.74
N GLU A 56 -3.37 -20.75 15.04
CA GLU A 56 -4.63 -21.39 14.62
C GLU A 56 -5.09 -20.72 13.33
N TRP A 57 -5.11 -21.48 12.25
CA TRP A 57 -5.48 -20.98 10.92
C TRP A 57 -6.99 -21.07 10.69
N LYS A 58 -7.63 -19.95 10.34
CA LYS A 58 -9.05 -19.85 10.01
C LYS A 58 -9.23 -19.53 8.53
N GLU A 59 -9.69 -20.49 7.72
CA GLU A 59 -9.98 -20.19 6.32
C GLU A 59 -11.16 -19.23 6.18
N VAL A 60 -11.02 -18.23 5.30
CA VAL A 60 -12.09 -17.35 4.84
C VAL A 60 -12.10 -17.32 3.31
N LEU A 61 -13.28 -17.17 2.72
CA LEU A 61 -13.50 -17.38 1.30
C LEU A 61 -13.32 -16.09 0.50
N ALA A 62 -12.56 -16.16 -0.61
CA ALA A 62 -12.53 -15.14 -1.64
C ALA A 62 -12.07 -15.77 -2.96
N GLY A 63 -12.39 -15.15 -4.10
CA GLY A 63 -12.02 -15.62 -5.42
C GLY A 63 -12.92 -16.73 -5.96
N GLN A 64 -12.37 -17.60 -6.79
CA GLN A 64 -13.13 -18.65 -7.46
C GLN A 64 -13.80 -19.60 -6.48
N LYS A 65 -13.07 -20.02 -5.43
CA LYS A 65 -13.64 -20.91 -4.40
C LYS A 65 -14.86 -20.30 -3.71
N ALA A 66 -14.81 -19.00 -3.39
CA ALA A 66 -15.95 -18.29 -2.80
C ALA A 66 -17.14 -18.29 -3.75
N TYR A 67 -16.91 -17.99 -5.03
CA TYR A 67 -17.96 -17.96 -6.03
C TYR A 67 -18.62 -19.33 -6.24
N ASP A 68 -17.84 -20.39 -6.27
CA ASP A 68 -18.34 -21.75 -6.45
C ASP A 68 -19.18 -22.23 -5.25
N GLU A 69 -18.84 -21.78 -4.03
CA GLU A 69 -19.53 -22.20 -2.81
C GLU A 69 -20.72 -21.29 -2.44
N THR A 70 -20.62 -19.97 -2.72
CA THR A 70 -21.59 -18.98 -2.22
C THR A 70 -22.28 -18.15 -3.31
N GLY A 71 -21.75 -18.17 -4.54
CA GLY A 71 -22.19 -17.28 -5.63
C GLY A 71 -21.58 -15.86 -5.56
N GLU A 72 -20.75 -15.57 -4.57
CA GLU A 72 -20.11 -14.26 -4.39
C GLU A 72 -18.58 -14.38 -4.48
N TRP A 73 -17.95 -13.47 -5.23
CA TRP A 73 -16.49 -13.46 -5.37
C TRP A 73 -15.76 -12.99 -4.09
N LEU A 74 -16.41 -12.18 -3.29
CA LEU A 74 -15.90 -11.67 -2.02
C LEU A 74 -17.06 -11.54 -1.03
N PRO A 75 -17.37 -12.60 -0.27
CA PRO A 75 -18.43 -12.57 0.73
C PRO A 75 -18.20 -11.51 1.80
N GLN A 76 -19.27 -10.87 2.24
CA GLN A 76 -19.24 -9.85 3.30
C GLN A 76 -18.67 -10.43 4.60
N GLU A 77 -18.97 -11.67 4.93
CA GLU A 77 -18.44 -12.39 6.11
C GLU A 77 -16.91 -12.42 6.13
N THR A 78 -16.27 -12.55 4.95
CA THR A 78 -14.80 -12.52 4.84
C THR A 78 -14.24 -11.16 5.25
N LEU A 79 -14.85 -10.07 4.80
CA LEU A 79 -14.44 -8.71 5.17
C LEU A 79 -14.62 -8.47 6.68
N GLU A 80 -15.76 -8.88 7.22
CA GLU A 80 -16.07 -8.75 8.65
C GLU A 80 -15.11 -9.57 9.51
N THR A 81 -14.83 -10.80 9.10
CA THR A 81 -13.85 -11.65 9.80
C THR A 81 -12.47 -11.02 9.79
N ILE A 82 -11.98 -10.52 8.64
CA ILE A 82 -10.65 -9.88 8.58
C ILE A 82 -10.61 -8.62 9.45
N LYS A 83 -11.65 -7.79 9.44
CA LYS A 83 -11.76 -6.61 10.32
C LYS A 83 -11.72 -7.00 11.80
N GLU A 84 -12.45 -8.03 12.17
CA GLU A 84 -12.54 -8.51 13.55
C GLU A 84 -11.21 -9.09 14.07
N TYR A 85 -10.49 -9.81 13.21
CA TYR A 85 -9.23 -10.47 13.58
C TYR A 85 -7.97 -9.61 13.35
N LEU A 86 -8.10 -8.43 12.74
CA LEU A 86 -7.07 -7.42 12.48
C LEU A 86 -5.97 -7.83 11.48
N ILE A 87 -5.61 -9.08 11.38
CA ILE A 87 -4.53 -9.61 10.55
C ILE A 87 -5.07 -10.77 9.72
N ALA A 88 -4.70 -10.83 8.46
CA ALA A 88 -5.00 -11.99 7.62
C ALA A 88 -3.86 -12.28 6.63
N VAL A 89 -3.73 -13.54 6.24
CA VAL A 89 -2.83 -13.97 5.16
C VAL A 89 -3.67 -14.20 3.90
N LYS A 90 -3.21 -13.67 2.77
CA LYS A 90 -3.96 -13.77 1.50
C LYS A 90 -3.12 -14.38 0.40
N GLY A 91 -3.62 -15.43 -0.21
CA GLY A 91 -3.13 -15.99 -1.47
C GLY A 91 -3.46 -15.10 -2.67
N PRO A 92 -2.98 -15.44 -3.87
CA PRO A 92 -3.31 -14.71 -5.10
C PRO A 92 -4.80 -14.81 -5.42
N LEU A 93 -5.39 -13.72 -5.94
CA LEU A 93 -6.78 -13.70 -6.40
C LEU A 93 -6.83 -13.30 -7.86
N THR A 94 -7.53 -14.08 -8.65
CA THR A 94 -7.81 -13.80 -10.05
C THR A 94 -8.95 -12.80 -10.15
N THR A 95 -8.77 -11.76 -10.98
CA THR A 95 -9.87 -10.88 -11.34
C THR A 95 -10.57 -11.47 -12.56
N PRO A 96 -11.88 -11.77 -12.52
CA PRO A 96 -12.60 -12.27 -13.68
C PRO A 96 -12.49 -11.31 -14.86
N ILE A 97 -12.21 -11.85 -16.05
CA ILE A 97 -12.15 -11.08 -17.28
C ILE A 97 -13.57 -10.94 -17.83
N GLY A 98 -14.07 -9.70 -17.89
CA GLY A 98 -15.42 -9.39 -18.41
C GLY A 98 -16.44 -9.11 -17.31
N GLY A 99 -17.52 -8.41 -17.67
CA GLY A 99 -18.63 -8.15 -16.73
C GLY A 99 -18.49 -6.97 -15.78
N GLY A 100 -17.44 -6.15 -15.89
CA GLY A 100 -17.30 -4.94 -15.06
C GLY A 100 -16.98 -5.18 -13.58
N ILE A 101 -16.53 -6.39 -13.26
CA ILE A 101 -16.14 -6.73 -11.87
C ILE A 101 -14.84 -6.01 -11.52
N ARG A 102 -14.89 -5.19 -10.47
CA ARG A 102 -13.71 -4.54 -9.91
C ARG A 102 -12.74 -5.61 -9.36
N SER A 103 -11.44 -5.36 -9.48
CA SER A 103 -10.43 -6.26 -8.91
C SER A 103 -10.68 -6.54 -7.43
N LEU A 104 -10.77 -7.83 -7.07
CA LEU A 104 -10.98 -8.26 -5.68
C LEU A 104 -9.86 -7.75 -4.76
N ASN A 105 -8.64 -7.65 -5.28
CA ASN A 105 -7.52 -7.08 -4.53
C ASN A 105 -7.71 -5.59 -4.23
N VAL A 106 -8.29 -4.83 -5.17
CA VAL A 106 -8.62 -3.41 -4.95
C VAL A 106 -9.77 -3.28 -3.96
N ALA A 107 -10.81 -4.11 -4.09
CA ALA A 107 -11.92 -4.13 -3.16
C ALA A 107 -11.45 -4.37 -1.71
N LEU A 108 -10.65 -5.41 -1.48
CA LEU A 108 -10.07 -5.71 -0.15
C LEU A 108 -9.29 -4.51 0.41
N ARG A 109 -8.47 -3.84 -0.39
CA ARG A 109 -7.68 -2.69 0.05
C ARG A 109 -8.53 -1.50 0.44
N GLN A 110 -9.59 -1.24 -0.31
CA GLN A 110 -10.50 -0.12 -0.04
C GLN A 110 -11.42 -0.40 1.15
N GLU A 111 -12.06 -1.58 1.18
CA GLU A 111 -13.02 -1.95 2.23
C GLU A 111 -12.37 -2.14 3.62
N LEU A 112 -11.10 -2.52 3.63
CA LEU A 112 -10.32 -2.69 4.86
C LEU A 112 -9.41 -1.49 5.18
N ASP A 113 -9.47 -0.43 4.38
CA ASP A 113 -8.59 0.76 4.46
C ASP A 113 -7.10 0.40 4.58
N LEU A 114 -6.64 -0.52 3.73
CA LEU A 114 -5.23 -0.92 3.68
C LEU A 114 -4.44 0.13 2.89
N PHE A 115 -4.23 1.31 3.49
CA PHE A 115 -3.73 2.49 2.81
C PHE A 115 -2.26 2.40 2.36
N THR A 116 -1.46 1.55 2.99
CA THR A 116 -0.05 1.36 2.64
C THR A 116 0.22 -0.04 2.10
N CYS A 117 0.73 -0.14 0.88
CA CYS A 117 1.32 -1.36 0.37
C CYS A 117 2.82 -1.36 0.71
N LEU A 118 3.21 -2.03 1.79
CA LEU A 118 4.58 -2.13 2.26
C LEU A 118 5.27 -3.32 1.58
N ARG A 119 6.32 -3.06 0.80
CA ARG A 119 7.02 -4.07 0.00
C ARG A 119 8.53 -4.01 0.20
N PRO A 120 9.09 -4.87 1.08
CA PRO A 120 10.53 -5.05 1.16
C PRO A 120 11.05 -5.68 -0.13
N VAL A 121 12.10 -5.11 -0.69
CA VAL A 121 12.76 -5.60 -1.91
C VAL A 121 14.25 -5.74 -1.61
N ARG A 122 14.69 -6.99 -1.49
CA ARG A 122 16.11 -7.32 -1.34
C ARG A 122 16.42 -8.62 -2.08
N TRP A 123 17.68 -8.77 -2.46
CA TRP A 123 18.15 -10.01 -3.04
C TRP A 123 18.52 -11.05 -1.97
N PHE A 124 18.33 -12.30 -2.31
CA PHE A 124 18.75 -13.45 -1.48
C PHE A 124 19.84 -14.22 -2.22
N LYS A 125 20.93 -14.54 -1.52
CA LYS A 125 22.06 -15.28 -2.09
C LYS A 125 21.60 -16.61 -2.70
N GLY A 126 22.04 -16.85 -3.94
CA GLY A 126 21.68 -18.06 -4.69
C GLY A 126 20.46 -17.92 -5.61
N VAL A 127 19.74 -16.79 -5.55
CA VAL A 127 18.62 -16.51 -6.47
C VAL A 127 19.15 -15.79 -7.71
N PRO A 128 18.82 -16.25 -8.94
CA PRO A 128 19.17 -15.52 -10.16
C PRO A 128 18.59 -14.09 -10.16
N SER A 129 19.37 -13.15 -10.69
CA SER A 129 18.95 -11.75 -10.79
C SER A 129 19.41 -11.14 -12.11
N PRO A 130 18.59 -10.30 -12.76
CA PRO A 130 19.00 -9.55 -13.95
C PRO A 130 19.88 -8.35 -13.63
N VAL A 131 20.02 -8.00 -12.35
CA VAL A 131 20.82 -6.86 -11.89
C VAL A 131 22.28 -7.31 -11.71
N LYS A 132 23.24 -6.45 -12.11
CA LYS A 132 24.67 -6.77 -12.05
C LYS A 132 25.22 -6.97 -10.63
N ARG A 133 24.69 -6.20 -9.68
CA ARG A 133 25.06 -6.26 -8.26
C ARG A 133 23.81 -6.32 -7.41
N PRO A 134 23.12 -7.48 -7.40
CA PRO A 134 21.84 -7.61 -6.70
C PRO A 134 21.96 -7.49 -5.18
N GLU A 135 23.13 -7.74 -4.62
CA GLU A 135 23.45 -7.55 -3.20
C GLU A 135 23.34 -6.11 -2.71
N ASP A 136 23.44 -5.14 -3.62
CA ASP A 136 23.26 -3.71 -3.30
C ASP A 136 21.77 -3.30 -3.20
N VAL A 137 20.86 -4.20 -3.58
CA VAL A 137 19.42 -3.93 -3.52
C VAL A 137 18.85 -4.30 -2.16
N ASP A 138 18.58 -3.28 -1.34
CA ASP A 138 17.86 -3.39 -0.08
C ASP A 138 17.02 -2.12 0.11
N MET A 139 15.79 -2.15 -0.37
CA MET A 139 14.86 -1.04 -0.25
C MET A 139 13.49 -1.50 0.22
N VAL A 140 12.70 -0.60 0.78
CA VAL A 140 11.30 -0.86 1.13
C VAL A 140 10.43 0.16 0.43
N ILE A 141 9.47 -0.32 -0.35
CA ILE A 141 8.54 0.54 -1.10
C ILE A 141 7.26 0.69 -0.28
N PHE A 142 6.94 1.93 0.05
CA PHE A 142 5.65 2.35 0.59
C PHE A 142 4.83 2.91 -0.57
N ARG A 143 3.77 2.21 -0.96
CA ARG A 143 2.95 2.59 -2.10
C ARG A 143 1.55 2.94 -1.67
N GLU A 144 1.04 4.06 -2.19
CA GLU A 144 -0.37 4.43 -2.06
C GLU A 144 -1.28 3.35 -2.64
N ASN A 145 -2.40 3.12 -2.01
CA ASN A 145 -3.24 1.97 -2.27
C ASN A 145 -4.74 2.28 -2.36
N THR A 146 -5.18 3.44 -1.87
CA THR A 146 -6.60 3.79 -1.70
C THR A 146 -7.03 5.01 -2.51
N GLU A 147 -6.09 5.85 -2.87
CA GLU A 147 -6.28 7.05 -3.68
C GLU A 147 -5.58 6.93 -5.04
N ASP A 148 -5.33 8.06 -5.69
CA ASP A 148 -4.68 8.15 -6.99
C ASP A 148 -5.52 7.41 -8.05
N ILE A 149 -4.88 6.76 -9.00
CA ILE A 149 -5.53 5.94 -10.03
C ILE A 149 -6.30 4.75 -9.42
N TYR A 150 -5.96 4.34 -8.20
CA TYR A 150 -6.63 3.22 -7.49
C TYR A 150 -8.00 3.61 -6.90
N ALA A 151 -8.35 4.90 -6.88
CA ALA A 151 -9.71 5.32 -6.59
C ALA A 151 -10.73 4.75 -7.59
N GLY A 152 -10.28 4.42 -8.82
CA GLY A 152 -11.09 3.75 -9.83
C GLY A 152 -12.24 4.61 -10.35
N ILE A 153 -12.08 5.93 -10.32
CA ILE A 153 -13.08 6.87 -10.85
C ILE A 153 -12.79 7.07 -12.33
N GLU A 154 -13.56 6.38 -13.18
CA GLU A 154 -13.38 6.48 -14.62
C GLU A 154 -14.68 6.41 -15.38
N PHE A 155 -14.71 7.03 -16.55
CA PHE A 155 -15.86 7.12 -17.44
C PHE A 155 -15.47 6.61 -18.82
N LYS A 156 -16.20 5.60 -19.28
CA LYS A 156 -15.91 4.91 -20.54
C LYS A 156 -16.25 5.79 -21.75
N GLN A 157 -15.38 5.78 -22.74
CA GLN A 157 -15.61 6.40 -24.03
C GLN A 157 -16.96 5.99 -24.64
N GLY A 158 -17.67 6.97 -25.23
CA GLY A 158 -18.94 6.76 -25.93
C GLY A 158 -20.18 6.70 -25.04
N THR A 159 -20.02 6.77 -23.70
CA THR A 159 -21.14 6.80 -22.76
C THR A 159 -21.68 8.22 -22.55
N SER A 160 -22.94 8.32 -22.06
CA SER A 160 -23.56 9.62 -21.69
C SER A 160 -22.84 10.27 -20.50
N GLU A 161 -22.29 9.46 -19.61
CA GLU A 161 -21.58 9.90 -18.42
C GLU A 161 -20.27 10.62 -18.78
N VAL A 162 -19.47 10.04 -19.68
CA VAL A 162 -18.21 10.67 -20.13
C VAL A 162 -18.47 11.97 -20.87
N LYS A 163 -19.56 12.05 -21.66
CA LYS A 163 -19.94 13.29 -22.32
C LYS A 163 -20.24 14.40 -21.32
N LYS A 164 -21.03 14.11 -20.28
CA LYS A 164 -21.31 15.08 -19.20
C LYS A 164 -20.04 15.57 -18.51
N VAL A 165 -19.09 14.67 -18.22
CA VAL A 165 -17.82 15.04 -17.60
C VAL A 165 -16.98 15.91 -18.53
N ILE A 166 -16.89 15.55 -19.81
CA ILE A 166 -16.12 16.35 -20.79
C ILE A 166 -16.76 17.72 -20.97
N ASP A 167 -18.08 17.79 -21.13
CA ASP A 167 -18.84 19.06 -21.26
C ASP A 167 -18.62 19.96 -20.04
N PHE A 168 -18.69 19.42 -18.83
CA PHE A 168 -18.41 20.14 -17.60
C PHE A 168 -16.96 20.67 -17.57
N LEU A 169 -15.99 19.82 -17.86
CA LEU A 169 -14.58 20.20 -17.89
C LEU A 169 -14.29 21.31 -18.91
N GLN A 170 -14.89 21.23 -20.10
CA GLN A 170 -14.64 22.21 -21.18
C GLN A 170 -15.41 23.50 -20.96
N ASN A 171 -16.72 23.43 -20.65
CA ASN A 171 -17.60 24.58 -20.63
C ASN A 171 -17.62 25.32 -19.28
N GLU A 172 -17.52 24.58 -18.16
CA GLU A 172 -17.56 25.17 -16.82
C GLU A 172 -16.15 25.41 -16.26
N MET A 173 -15.22 24.46 -16.51
CA MET A 173 -13.85 24.53 -15.95
C MET A 173 -12.81 25.07 -16.92
N GLY A 174 -13.19 25.32 -18.18
CA GLY A 174 -12.30 25.89 -19.20
C GLY A 174 -11.16 24.97 -19.62
N ALA A 175 -11.29 23.68 -19.49
CA ALA A 175 -10.27 22.69 -19.89
C ALA A 175 -10.26 22.52 -21.41
N THR A 176 -9.44 23.30 -22.12
CA THR A 176 -9.36 23.31 -23.60
C THR A 176 -8.44 22.24 -24.19
N ASN A 177 -7.73 21.49 -23.36
CA ASN A 177 -6.68 20.55 -23.77
C ASN A 177 -7.13 19.08 -23.87
N ILE A 178 -8.45 18.80 -23.84
CA ILE A 178 -8.98 17.49 -24.22
C ILE A 178 -9.01 17.44 -25.75
N ARG A 179 -8.00 16.81 -26.32
CA ARG A 179 -7.71 16.87 -27.77
C ARG A 179 -8.78 16.21 -28.64
N PHE A 180 -9.36 15.11 -28.18
CA PHE A 180 -10.34 14.29 -28.91
C PHE A 180 -11.55 13.98 -28.01
N PRO A 181 -12.41 14.97 -27.71
CA PRO A 181 -13.49 14.82 -26.75
C PRO A 181 -14.49 13.70 -27.10
N GLU A 182 -14.81 13.52 -28.40
CA GLU A 182 -15.77 12.52 -28.86
C GLU A 182 -15.28 11.07 -28.67
N THR A 183 -13.98 10.87 -28.58
CA THR A 183 -13.37 9.52 -28.54
C THR A 183 -12.52 9.30 -27.28
N SER A 184 -12.59 10.21 -26.31
CA SER A 184 -11.86 10.08 -25.07
C SER A 184 -12.66 9.37 -23.97
N GLY A 185 -12.00 8.52 -23.19
CA GLY A 185 -12.41 8.18 -21.84
C GLY A 185 -11.76 9.14 -20.85
N ILE A 186 -12.35 9.31 -19.68
CA ILE A 186 -11.84 10.19 -18.61
C ILE A 186 -11.62 9.40 -17.33
N GLY A 187 -10.45 9.54 -16.73
CA GLY A 187 -10.15 9.06 -15.39
C GLY A 187 -9.86 10.22 -14.45
N ILE A 188 -10.36 10.16 -13.22
CA ILE A 188 -10.13 11.15 -12.17
C ILE A 188 -9.16 10.57 -11.14
N LYS A 189 -8.15 11.35 -10.84
CA LYS A 189 -7.06 11.00 -9.93
C LYS A 189 -7.08 11.92 -8.70
N PRO A 190 -7.78 11.55 -7.63
CA PRO A 190 -7.74 12.32 -6.38
C PRO A 190 -6.44 12.04 -5.62
N VAL A 191 -5.86 13.08 -5.03
CA VAL A 191 -4.75 13.00 -4.07
C VAL A 191 -5.09 13.94 -2.93
N SER A 192 -5.23 13.41 -1.72
CA SER A 192 -5.57 14.20 -0.53
C SER A 192 -4.36 14.47 0.36
N LYS A 193 -4.49 15.49 1.20
CA LYS A 193 -3.50 15.79 2.23
C LYS A 193 -3.44 14.67 3.26
N GLU A 194 -4.59 14.22 3.73
CA GLU A 194 -4.73 13.17 4.73
C GLU A 194 -4.15 11.82 4.25
N GLY A 195 -4.46 11.43 3.01
CA GLY A 195 -3.91 10.22 2.38
C GLY A 195 -2.39 10.31 2.24
N THR A 196 -1.88 11.46 1.80
CA THR A 196 -0.44 11.72 1.71
C THR A 196 0.24 11.63 3.07
N GLU A 197 -0.28 12.36 4.06
CA GLU A 197 0.33 12.43 5.39
C GLU A 197 0.39 11.04 6.06
N ARG A 198 -0.68 10.24 6.00
CA ARG A 198 -0.67 8.89 6.60
C ARG A 198 0.35 7.96 5.95
N LEU A 199 0.51 8.02 4.62
CA LEU A 199 1.49 7.23 3.90
C LEU A 199 2.92 7.65 4.24
N VAL A 200 3.21 8.94 4.19
CA VAL A 200 4.54 9.48 4.46
C VAL A 200 4.94 9.28 5.92
N ARG A 201 4.01 9.49 6.86
CA ARG A 201 4.22 9.21 8.30
C ARG A 201 4.60 7.76 8.53
N ALA A 202 3.88 6.82 7.92
CA ALA A 202 4.18 5.40 8.03
C ALA A 202 5.58 5.07 7.48
N ALA A 203 5.97 5.69 6.36
CA ALA A 203 7.29 5.47 5.75
C ALA A 203 8.43 6.04 6.59
N ILE A 204 8.27 7.25 7.15
CA ILE A 204 9.28 7.88 8.01
C ILE A 204 9.41 7.10 9.32
N GLN A 205 8.29 6.75 9.96
CA GLN A 205 8.32 5.96 11.20
C GLN A 205 9.00 4.61 10.98
N TYR A 206 8.67 3.91 9.89
CA TYR A 206 9.34 2.66 9.54
C TYR A 206 10.85 2.85 9.34
N ALA A 207 11.26 3.93 8.69
CA ALA A 207 12.67 4.22 8.48
C ALA A 207 13.42 4.44 9.81
N LEU A 208 12.81 5.16 10.74
CA LEU A 208 13.36 5.38 12.08
C LEU A 208 13.44 4.07 12.87
N ASP A 209 12.36 3.29 12.93
CA ASP A 209 12.28 2.03 13.67
C ASP A 209 13.25 0.96 13.14
N ASN A 210 13.60 1.02 11.86
CA ASN A 210 14.47 0.05 11.20
C ASN A 210 15.85 0.62 10.82
N ASN A 211 16.23 1.78 11.35
CA ASN A 211 17.51 2.43 11.10
C ASN A 211 17.83 2.58 9.60
N ARG A 212 16.82 2.93 8.76
CA ARG A 212 17.00 3.18 7.33
C ARG A 212 17.56 4.57 7.12
N LYS A 213 18.46 4.69 6.14
CA LYS A 213 19.23 5.95 5.90
C LYS A 213 18.40 7.10 5.35
N SER A 214 17.35 6.81 4.60
CA SER A 214 16.58 7.86 3.92
C SER A 214 15.18 7.38 3.53
N VAL A 215 14.28 8.36 3.37
CA VAL A 215 12.97 8.20 2.73
C VAL A 215 12.95 9.08 1.49
N THR A 216 12.61 8.51 0.34
CA THR A 216 12.50 9.22 -0.93
C THR A 216 11.03 9.34 -1.34
N LEU A 217 10.53 10.57 -1.50
CA LEU A 217 9.20 10.82 -2.06
C LEU A 217 9.27 10.76 -3.58
N VAL A 218 8.58 9.78 -4.17
CA VAL A 218 8.53 9.56 -5.62
C VAL A 218 7.25 10.13 -6.19
N HIS A 219 7.34 11.11 -7.08
CA HIS A 219 6.19 11.84 -7.62
C HIS A 219 6.48 12.45 -9.01
N LYS A 220 5.43 12.85 -9.73
CA LYS A 220 5.51 13.55 -11.04
C LYS A 220 5.04 15.01 -10.92
N GLY A 221 5.42 15.71 -9.88
CA GLY A 221 4.97 17.06 -9.53
C GLY A 221 5.37 18.17 -10.51
N ASN A 222 6.32 17.94 -11.42
CA ASN A 222 6.64 18.89 -12.49
C ASN A 222 5.55 18.97 -13.57
N ILE A 223 4.71 17.94 -13.72
CA ILE A 223 3.58 17.88 -14.65
C ILE A 223 2.27 18.06 -13.90
N MET A 224 2.02 17.24 -12.88
CA MET A 224 0.78 17.23 -12.09
C MET A 224 0.97 18.04 -10.80
N LYS A 225 0.97 19.37 -10.94
CA LYS A 225 1.38 20.30 -9.87
C LYS A 225 0.47 20.27 -8.64
N PHE A 226 -0.84 20.10 -8.83
CA PHE A 226 -1.84 20.19 -7.78
C PHE A 226 -2.25 18.84 -7.18
N THR A 227 -1.70 17.75 -7.68
CA THR A 227 -1.83 16.41 -7.11
C THR A 227 -0.46 15.89 -6.67
N GLU A 228 0.39 15.49 -7.60
CA GLU A 228 1.74 15.00 -7.32
C GLU A 228 2.66 16.06 -6.67
N GLY A 229 2.55 17.31 -7.10
CA GLY A 229 3.30 18.43 -6.48
C GLY A 229 2.82 18.71 -5.08
N SER A 230 1.51 18.62 -4.83
CA SER A 230 0.93 18.73 -3.49
C SER A 230 1.34 17.55 -2.60
N PHE A 231 1.35 16.32 -3.12
CA PHE A 231 1.88 15.15 -2.41
C PHE A 231 3.31 15.40 -1.91
N LYS A 232 4.19 15.90 -2.77
CA LYS A 232 5.54 16.30 -2.37
C LYS A 232 5.49 17.30 -1.23
N GLN A 233 4.76 18.40 -1.40
CA GLN A 233 4.74 19.49 -0.43
C GLN A 233 4.22 19.03 0.93
N TRP A 234 3.06 18.38 0.97
CA TRP A 234 2.48 17.86 2.20
C TRP A 234 3.39 16.83 2.89
N GLY A 235 4.09 16.01 2.10
CA GLY A 235 5.06 15.06 2.65
C GLY A 235 6.26 15.73 3.32
N TYR A 236 6.78 16.81 2.75
CA TYR A 236 7.85 17.61 3.36
C TYR A 236 7.35 18.41 4.57
N ASP A 237 6.15 19.00 4.50
CA ASP A 237 5.53 19.70 5.63
C ASP A 237 5.34 18.77 6.84
N LEU A 238 4.86 17.55 6.59
CA LEU A 238 4.75 16.51 7.62
C LEU A 238 6.11 16.18 8.21
N ALA A 239 7.11 15.92 7.36
CA ALA A 239 8.46 15.57 7.80
C ALA A 239 9.04 16.66 8.70
N HIS A 240 8.86 17.93 8.32
CA HIS A 240 9.30 19.07 9.12
C HIS A 240 8.54 19.19 10.45
N ASN A 241 7.20 19.11 10.41
CA ASN A 241 6.36 19.40 11.56
C ASN A 241 6.35 18.27 12.61
N GLU A 242 6.38 17.00 12.17
CA GLU A 242 6.26 15.85 13.08
C GLU A 242 7.62 15.18 13.38
N PHE A 243 8.61 15.32 12.50
CA PHE A 243 9.88 14.60 12.58
C PHE A 243 11.11 15.50 12.43
N GLY A 244 10.95 16.83 12.48
CA GLY A 244 12.02 17.80 12.21
C GLY A 244 13.26 17.66 13.09
N ASP A 245 13.13 17.01 14.26
CA ASP A 245 14.23 16.66 15.17
C ASP A 245 14.91 15.31 14.83
N LYS A 246 14.32 14.52 13.96
CA LYS A 246 14.75 13.15 13.63
C LYS A 246 15.13 12.95 12.18
N VAL A 247 14.72 13.87 11.30
CA VAL A 247 15.00 13.79 9.86
C VAL A 247 15.60 15.10 9.35
N PHE A 248 16.44 15.00 8.33
CA PHE A 248 17.03 16.15 7.65
C PHE A 248 16.41 16.28 6.26
N THR A 249 15.75 17.42 6.01
CA THR A 249 15.03 17.69 4.77
C THR A 249 15.79 18.63 3.83
N TRP A 250 15.43 18.64 2.53
CA TRP A 250 15.96 19.61 1.59
C TRP A 250 15.69 21.06 1.99
N GLN A 251 14.57 21.35 2.64
CA GLN A 251 14.29 22.68 3.16
C GLN A 251 15.34 23.11 4.19
N GLN A 252 15.64 22.24 5.16
CA GLN A 252 16.70 22.49 6.15
C GLN A 252 18.08 22.65 5.49
N TYR A 253 18.34 21.85 4.44
CA TYR A 253 19.56 22.00 3.65
C TYR A 253 19.65 23.38 3.01
N ASP A 254 18.61 23.82 2.31
CA ASP A 254 18.57 25.11 1.62
C ASP A 254 18.68 26.28 2.62
N GLU A 255 18.04 26.23 3.76
CA GLU A 255 18.16 27.21 4.85
C GLU A 255 19.61 27.34 5.36
N ILE A 256 20.32 26.20 5.50
CA ILE A 256 21.72 26.22 5.91
C ILE A 256 22.59 26.78 4.79
N VAL A 257 22.31 26.46 3.52
CA VAL A 257 23.02 27.03 2.38
C VAL A 257 22.91 28.55 2.37
N GLU A 258 21.72 29.08 2.57
CA GLU A 258 21.48 30.55 2.61
C GLU A 258 22.19 31.24 3.78
N GLN A 259 22.20 30.59 4.95
CA GLN A 259 22.77 31.18 6.18
C GLN A 259 24.27 30.98 6.34
N LYS A 260 24.80 29.81 5.96
CA LYS A 260 26.17 29.36 6.28
C LYS A 260 26.97 28.85 5.08
N GLY A 261 26.34 28.78 3.91
CA GLY A 261 26.98 28.30 2.69
C GLY A 261 26.85 26.76 2.51
N LYS A 262 27.21 26.32 1.29
CA LYS A 262 27.02 24.95 0.83
C LYS A 262 27.84 23.90 1.61
N ASP A 263 29.04 24.25 2.04
CA ASP A 263 29.91 23.32 2.78
C ASP A 263 29.31 22.97 4.14
N ALA A 264 28.74 23.96 4.84
CA ALA A 264 28.04 23.74 6.11
C ALA A 264 26.78 22.88 5.93
N ALA A 265 26.05 23.07 4.82
CA ALA A 265 24.88 22.25 4.52
C ALA A 265 25.26 20.79 4.19
N ASN A 266 26.35 20.58 3.45
CA ASN A 266 26.88 19.23 3.16
C ASN A 266 27.33 18.51 4.44
N GLU A 267 28.00 19.22 5.34
CA GLU A 267 28.40 18.69 6.65
C GLU A 267 27.18 18.29 7.50
N ALA A 268 26.16 19.16 7.53
CA ALA A 268 24.92 18.86 8.24
C ALA A 268 24.17 17.63 7.68
N GLN A 269 24.15 17.48 6.35
CA GLN A 269 23.53 16.34 5.66
C GLN A 269 24.29 15.02 5.92
N SER A 270 25.58 15.08 6.22
CA SER A 270 26.41 13.88 6.43
C SER A 270 26.30 13.28 7.84
N LYS A 271 25.73 14.02 8.78
CA LYS A 271 25.50 13.60 10.16
C LYS A 271 24.19 12.89 10.34
#